data_932c4d791cc80b641890f059ac5e7840
#
_entry.id   932c4d791cc80b641890f059ac5e7840
#
_cell.length_a   1.000
_cell.length_b   1.000
_cell.length_c   1.000
_cell.angle_alpha   90.00
_cell.angle_beta   90.00
_cell.angle_gamma   90.00
#
_symmetry.space_group_name_H-M   'P 1'
#
loop_
_entity.id
_entity.type
_entity.pdbx_description
1 polymer ?
#
loop_
_entity_poly.entity_id
_entity_poly.type
_entity_poly.pdbx_seq_one_letter_code
_entity_poly.pdbx_strand_id
1 'polypeptide(L)'
;YSFTNNSIERVTEQVKDTDIPGLQNPTGKEVLYSTYQNIGKSKNASLSGYVNWNATSNTRIYANLYGNYTYLEGANGLKNDGWNLFAYGGAQQSLPHDWRISLNIYGQTPWIMLQGKGSSFFDYGLSVNKSFLNKRLTLSAFASNFFKKYTSPTSSIEGVGFTQDSWNRYTRQRFGVSVSYRIGELKASVKKAARTISNDDVKSGGGEGGGGGE
;
A
#
# COMPACT_ATOMS: atom_id res chain seq x y z
N TYR A 1 2.39 9.27 14.80
CA TYR A 1 3.30 8.69 15.78
C TYR A 1 2.59 7.57 16.55
N SER A 2 3.23 6.45 16.69
CA SER A 2 2.76 5.33 17.54
C SER A 2 3.89 4.81 18.41
N PHE A 3 3.51 4.30 19.58
CA PHE A 3 4.40 3.66 20.52
C PHE A 3 3.75 2.37 21.01
N THR A 4 4.48 1.28 21.00
CA THR A 4 4.02 -0.03 21.46
C THR A 4 5.04 -0.61 22.41
N ASN A 5 4.58 -0.97 23.62
CA ASN A 5 5.32 -1.81 24.55
C ASN A 5 4.92 -3.27 24.33
N ASN A 6 5.84 -4.17 24.61
CA ASN A 6 5.61 -5.61 24.44
C ASN A 6 5.19 -5.98 23.00
N SER A 7 5.87 -5.38 22.01
CA SER A 7 5.68 -5.80 20.62
C SER A 7 6.19 -7.23 20.42
N ILE A 8 5.49 -7.95 19.56
CA ILE A 8 5.92 -9.29 19.18
C ILE A 8 6.93 -9.14 18.05
N GLU A 9 8.17 -9.51 18.35
CA GLU A 9 9.28 -9.44 17.39
C GLU A 9 9.78 -10.83 17.04
N ARG A 10 10.19 -11.00 15.78
CA ARG A 10 10.90 -12.20 15.36
C ARG A 10 12.35 -12.08 15.78
N VAL A 11 12.82 -13.08 16.53
CA VAL A 11 14.21 -13.19 16.97
C VAL A 11 14.81 -14.48 16.43
N THR A 12 16.03 -14.37 15.91
CA THR A 12 16.83 -15.50 15.44
C THR A 12 18.06 -15.58 16.29
N GLU A 13 18.35 -16.76 16.81
CA GLU A 13 19.50 -17.04 17.67
C GLU A 13 20.24 -18.27 17.16
N GLN A 14 21.55 -18.30 17.35
CA GLN A 14 22.33 -19.50 17.14
C GLN A 14 22.29 -20.32 18.42
N VAL A 15 21.70 -21.49 18.35
CA VAL A 15 21.51 -22.40 19.47
C VAL A 15 21.90 -23.83 19.09
N LYS A 16 22.17 -24.68 20.08
CA LYS A 16 22.24 -26.12 19.80
C LYS A 16 20.84 -26.65 19.54
N ASP A 17 20.73 -27.56 18.59
CA ASP A 17 19.44 -28.17 18.25
C ASP A 17 18.82 -28.95 19.41
N THR A 18 19.63 -29.38 20.41
CA THR A 18 19.17 -29.96 21.68
C THR A 18 18.36 -29.01 22.53
N ASP A 19 18.52 -27.71 22.35
CA ASP A 19 17.91 -26.67 23.17
C ASP A 19 16.58 -26.17 22.56
N ILE A 20 16.20 -26.71 21.39
CA ILE A 20 14.96 -26.35 20.70
C ILE A 20 13.78 -27.13 21.27
N PRO A 21 12.76 -26.46 21.84
CA PRO A 21 11.60 -27.16 22.39
C PRO A 21 10.86 -27.96 21.34
N GLY A 22 10.61 -29.26 21.64
CA GLY A 22 9.83 -30.14 20.79
C GLY A 22 10.53 -30.68 19.54
N LEU A 23 11.82 -30.40 19.35
CA LEU A 23 12.59 -30.97 18.25
C LEU A 23 12.81 -32.49 18.50
N GLN A 24 12.42 -33.31 17.53
CA GLN A 24 12.64 -34.73 17.58
C GLN A 24 14.02 -35.11 17.01
N ASN A 25 14.74 -35.99 17.68
CA ASN A 25 16.06 -36.48 17.27
C ASN A 25 17.13 -35.38 17.08
N PRO A 26 17.41 -34.55 18.10
CA PRO A 26 18.48 -33.56 18.03
C PRO A 26 19.85 -34.22 17.84
N THR A 27 20.75 -33.52 17.15
CA THR A 27 22.09 -34.04 16.80
C THR A 27 23.22 -33.36 17.56
N GLY A 28 22.92 -32.37 18.40
CA GLY A 28 23.90 -31.56 19.14
C GLY A 28 24.62 -30.52 18.28
N LYS A 29 24.10 -30.24 17.06
CA LYS A 29 24.68 -29.24 16.16
C LYS A 29 24.15 -27.84 16.45
N GLU A 30 24.97 -26.85 16.13
CA GLU A 30 24.54 -25.46 16.12
C GLU A 30 23.66 -25.17 14.91
N VAL A 31 22.54 -24.53 15.15
CA VAL A 31 21.52 -24.19 14.15
C VAL A 31 20.99 -22.76 14.41
N LEU A 32 20.44 -22.14 13.39
CA LEU A 32 19.73 -20.87 13.53
C LEU A 32 18.26 -21.17 13.86
N TYR A 33 17.85 -20.83 15.06
CA TYR A 33 16.46 -20.96 15.54
C TYR A 33 15.76 -19.60 15.51
N SER A 34 14.65 -19.53 14.79
CA SER A 34 13.83 -18.31 14.70
C SER A 34 12.49 -18.53 15.37
N THR A 35 12.14 -17.62 16.25
CA THR A 35 10.85 -17.64 16.97
C THR A 35 10.30 -16.23 17.13
N TYR A 36 9.06 -16.12 17.61
CA TYR A 36 8.45 -14.85 17.97
C TYR A 36 8.49 -14.69 19.50
N GLN A 37 8.92 -13.53 19.93
CA GLN A 37 9.01 -13.20 21.36
C GLN A 37 8.30 -11.88 21.62
N ASN A 38 7.58 -11.80 22.73
CA ASN A 38 6.90 -10.58 23.18
C ASN A 38 7.85 -9.73 24.05
N ILE A 39 8.88 -9.17 23.43
CA ILE A 39 10.01 -8.54 24.13
C ILE A 39 10.33 -7.15 23.61
N GLY A 40 9.61 -6.69 22.59
CA GLY A 40 9.95 -5.49 21.86
C GLY A 40 9.31 -4.22 22.41
N LYS A 41 10.00 -3.10 22.21
CA LYS A 41 9.41 -1.77 22.20
C LYS A 41 9.54 -1.21 20.79
N SER A 42 8.46 -0.66 20.28
CA SER A 42 8.42 -0.08 18.93
C SER A 42 7.97 1.36 18.99
N LYS A 43 8.70 2.24 18.32
CA LYS A 43 8.31 3.63 18.08
C LYS A 43 8.28 3.86 16.59
N ASN A 44 7.17 4.39 16.09
CA ASN A 44 7.00 4.67 14.67
C ASN A 44 6.57 6.13 14.49
N ALA A 45 7.18 6.80 13.54
CA ALA A 45 6.78 8.12 13.07
C ALA A 45 6.56 8.06 11.56
N SER A 46 5.37 8.37 11.11
CA SER A 46 4.98 8.25 9.71
C SER A 46 4.58 9.59 9.13
N LEU A 47 4.94 9.80 7.88
CA LEU A 47 4.52 10.92 7.08
C LEU A 47 4.02 10.40 5.73
N SER A 48 2.90 10.92 5.24
CA SER A 48 2.38 10.60 3.93
C SER A 48 2.06 11.85 3.14
N GLY A 49 2.23 11.77 1.82
CA GLY A 49 1.89 12.82 0.89
C GLY A 49 1.21 12.24 -0.35
N TYR A 50 0.25 12.98 -0.87
CA TYR A 50 -0.47 12.63 -2.10
C TYR A 50 -0.46 13.80 -3.06
N VAL A 51 -0.15 13.51 -4.30
CA VAL A 51 -0.22 14.46 -5.41
C VAL A 51 -1.14 13.89 -6.49
N ASN A 52 -2.07 14.71 -6.97
CA ASN A 52 -2.90 14.42 -8.13
C ASN A 52 -2.99 15.71 -8.95
N TRP A 53 -2.24 15.78 -10.00
CA TRP A 53 -2.06 16.97 -10.80
C TRP A 53 -2.47 16.74 -12.26
N ASN A 54 -3.42 17.51 -12.73
CA ASN A 54 -3.76 17.57 -14.14
C ASN A 54 -2.84 18.62 -14.80
N ALA A 55 -1.67 18.16 -15.27
CA ALA A 55 -0.66 19.02 -15.89
C ALA A 55 -1.19 19.70 -17.17
N THR A 56 -2.07 19.00 -17.88
CA THR A 56 -2.87 19.52 -19.00
C THR A 56 -4.27 18.91 -18.96
N SER A 57 -5.17 19.31 -19.87
CA SER A 57 -6.48 18.67 -20.04
C SER A 57 -6.39 17.17 -20.35
N ASN A 58 -5.26 16.73 -20.89
CA ASN A 58 -5.04 15.37 -21.37
C ASN A 58 -3.98 14.59 -20.58
N THR A 59 -3.27 15.25 -19.66
CA THR A 59 -2.16 14.69 -18.89
C THR A 59 -2.47 14.75 -17.41
N ARG A 60 -2.50 13.59 -16.78
CA ARG A 60 -2.64 13.44 -15.32
C ARG A 60 -1.41 12.78 -14.74
N ILE A 61 -0.89 13.36 -13.67
CA ILE A 61 0.22 12.81 -12.88
C ILE A 61 -0.30 12.60 -11.46
N TYR A 62 0.05 11.47 -10.86
CA TYR A 62 -0.32 11.17 -9.48
C TYR A 62 0.82 10.46 -8.77
N ALA A 63 0.95 10.74 -7.49
CA ALA A 63 1.92 10.10 -6.63
C ALA A 63 1.38 9.99 -5.20
N ASN A 64 1.66 8.86 -4.57
CA ASN A 64 1.54 8.64 -3.14
C ASN A 64 2.92 8.34 -2.60
N LEU A 65 3.33 9.07 -1.59
CA LEU A 65 4.59 8.87 -0.88
C LEU A 65 4.25 8.60 0.58
N TYR A 66 4.87 7.59 1.13
CA TYR A 66 4.75 7.24 2.53
C TYR A 66 6.13 6.96 3.08
N GLY A 67 6.49 7.67 4.13
CA GLY A 67 7.72 7.47 4.89
C GLY A 67 7.38 7.06 6.32
N ASN A 68 8.03 6.03 6.80
CA ASN A 68 7.92 5.58 8.18
C ASN A 68 9.31 5.43 8.79
N TYR A 69 9.58 6.16 9.84
CA TYR A 69 10.73 5.93 10.69
C TYR A 69 10.33 4.94 11.78
N THR A 70 11.06 3.85 11.87
CA THR A 70 10.85 2.80 12.88
C THR A 70 12.05 2.72 13.79
N TYR A 71 11.84 2.73 15.09
CA TYR A 71 12.82 2.37 16.11
C TYR A 71 12.32 1.15 16.86
N LEU A 72 13.16 0.14 16.96
CA LEU A 72 12.90 -1.13 17.63
C LEU A 72 13.94 -1.35 18.74
N GLU A 73 13.47 -1.77 19.89
CA GLU A 73 14.30 -2.16 21.02
C GLU A 73 13.76 -3.49 21.57
N GLY A 74 14.58 -4.51 21.55
CA GLY A 74 14.27 -5.84 22.07
C GLY A 74 14.96 -6.15 23.37
N ALA A 75 14.79 -7.38 23.86
CA ALA A 75 15.55 -7.90 24.98
C ALA A 75 17.05 -7.95 24.63
N ASN A 76 17.88 -8.11 25.64
CA ASN A 76 19.34 -8.24 25.51
C ASN A 76 20.02 -7.04 24.81
N GLY A 77 19.39 -5.86 24.81
CA GLY A 77 19.98 -4.65 24.25
C GLY A 77 19.96 -4.59 22.71
N LEU A 78 19.30 -5.49 22.04
CA LEU A 78 19.08 -5.42 20.58
C LEU A 78 18.33 -4.14 20.24
N LYS A 79 18.87 -3.35 19.30
CA LYS A 79 18.25 -2.12 18.81
C LYS A 79 18.47 -2.00 17.32
N ASN A 80 17.46 -1.55 16.63
CA ASN A 80 17.56 -1.18 15.22
C ASN A 80 16.61 -0.06 14.89
N ASP A 81 17.02 0.78 13.95
CA ASP A 81 16.16 1.86 13.49
C ASP A 81 16.44 2.21 12.02
N GLY A 82 15.53 2.96 11.44
CA GLY A 82 15.68 3.45 10.09
C GLY A 82 14.39 3.88 9.45
N TRP A 83 14.55 4.36 8.22
CA TRP A 83 13.45 4.76 7.37
C TRP A 83 13.02 3.64 6.43
N ASN A 84 11.72 3.44 6.33
CA ASN A 84 11.08 2.71 5.25
C ASN A 84 10.28 3.70 4.40
N LEU A 85 10.59 3.75 3.12
CA LEU A 85 9.91 4.60 2.15
C LEU A 85 9.12 3.73 1.20
N PHE A 86 7.89 4.13 0.94
CA PHE A 86 7.00 3.53 -0.02
C PHE A 86 6.55 4.60 -1.01
N ALA A 87 6.63 4.31 -2.29
CA ALA A 87 6.20 5.20 -3.34
C ALA A 87 5.33 4.45 -4.36
N TYR A 88 4.20 5.04 -4.69
CA TYR A 88 3.36 4.62 -5.79
C TYR A 88 2.98 5.85 -6.61
N GLY A 89 3.13 5.78 -7.93
CA GLY A 89 2.78 6.90 -8.78
C GLY A 89 2.69 6.53 -10.24
N GLY A 90 2.32 7.50 -11.03
CA GLY A 90 2.22 7.31 -12.45
C GLY A 90 1.83 8.56 -13.20
N ALA A 91 1.86 8.41 -14.51
CA ALA A 91 1.40 9.42 -15.46
C ALA A 91 0.44 8.78 -16.44
N GLN A 92 -0.59 9.51 -16.79
CA GLN A 92 -1.59 9.10 -17.77
C GLN A 92 -1.73 10.19 -18.81
N GLN A 93 -1.59 9.80 -20.07
CA GLN A 93 -1.76 10.67 -21.23
C GLN A 93 -2.92 10.17 -22.08
N SER A 94 -3.93 11.03 -22.25
CA SER A 94 -4.99 10.84 -23.24
C SER A 94 -4.57 11.44 -24.56
N LEU A 95 -4.78 10.70 -25.63
CA LEU A 95 -4.45 11.10 -27.00
C LEU A 95 -5.73 11.14 -27.86
N PRO A 96 -5.69 11.80 -29.01
CA PRO A 96 -6.80 11.79 -29.96
C PRO A 96 -7.29 10.37 -30.30
N HIS A 97 -8.54 10.27 -30.73
CA HIS A 97 -9.17 9.00 -31.14
C HIS A 97 -9.23 7.96 -30.01
N ASP A 98 -9.45 8.38 -28.75
CA ASP A 98 -9.61 7.51 -27.57
C ASP A 98 -8.43 6.58 -27.27
N TRP A 99 -7.21 7.01 -27.59
CA TRP A 99 -6.00 6.38 -27.09
C TRP A 99 -5.65 6.88 -25.70
N ARG A 100 -5.09 5.99 -24.88
CA ARG A 100 -4.58 6.32 -23.56
C ARG A 100 -3.31 5.54 -23.26
N ILE A 101 -2.27 6.26 -22.86
CA ILE A 101 -1.00 5.67 -22.41
C ILE A 101 -0.90 5.93 -20.93
N SER A 102 -0.50 4.93 -20.16
CA SER A 102 -0.29 5.06 -18.72
C SER A 102 1.04 4.43 -18.32
N LEU A 103 1.81 5.17 -17.56
CA LEU A 103 3.01 4.72 -16.88
C LEU A 103 2.71 4.61 -15.39
N ASN A 104 3.10 3.51 -14.76
CA ASN A 104 2.97 3.30 -13.32
C ASN A 104 4.32 2.88 -12.76
N ILE A 105 4.63 3.38 -11.58
CA ILE A 105 5.79 2.99 -10.79
C ILE A 105 5.34 2.64 -9.38
N TYR A 106 6.02 1.69 -8.78
CA TYR A 106 5.73 1.20 -7.44
C TYR A 106 7.02 0.73 -6.80
N GLY A 107 7.34 1.20 -5.62
CA GLY A 107 8.58 0.84 -4.97
C GLY A 107 8.54 0.98 -3.46
N GLN A 108 9.40 0.21 -2.83
CA GLN A 108 9.59 0.21 -1.39
C GLN A 108 11.07 -0.01 -1.06
N THR A 109 11.59 0.80 -0.14
CA THR A 109 12.89 0.53 0.49
C THR A 109 12.77 -0.62 1.49
N PRO A 110 13.86 -1.21 1.96
CA PRO A 110 13.81 -2.27 2.96
C PRO A 110 13.04 -1.83 4.22
N TRP A 111 12.16 -2.70 4.73
CA TRP A 111 11.56 -2.48 6.04
C TRP A 111 12.53 -2.81 7.15
N ILE A 112 12.40 -2.14 8.28
CA ILE A 112 13.27 -2.32 9.44
C ILE A 112 12.75 -3.47 10.29
N MET A 113 13.63 -4.40 10.65
CA MET A 113 13.39 -5.50 11.58
C MET A 113 14.32 -5.37 12.77
N LEU A 114 14.00 -5.97 13.90
CA LEU A 114 14.82 -5.88 15.10
C LEU A 114 16.30 -6.28 14.86
N GLN A 115 16.52 -7.33 14.09
CA GLN A 115 17.85 -7.86 13.79
C GLN A 115 18.35 -7.57 12.37
N GLY A 116 17.79 -6.57 11.66
CA GLY A 116 18.27 -6.26 10.32
C GLY A 116 17.27 -5.54 9.44
N LYS A 117 17.32 -5.85 8.17
CA LYS A 117 16.48 -5.19 7.15
C LYS A 117 15.84 -6.22 6.23
N GLY A 118 14.57 -6.00 5.93
CA GLY A 118 13.86 -6.75 4.91
C GLY A 118 14.30 -6.39 3.49
N SER A 119 13.57 -6.86 2.51
CA SER A 119 13.91 -6.59 1.12
C SER A 119 13.28 -5.32 0.58
N SER A 120 13.93 -4.73 -0.43
CA SER A 120 13.37 -3.69 -1.27
C SER A 120 12.79 -4.26 -2.55
N PHE A 121 11.93 -3.50 -3.19
CA PHE A 121 11.51 -3.80 -4.57
C PHE A 121 11.19 -2.50 -5.32
N PHE A 122 11.25 -2.62 -6.63
CA PHE A 122 10.83 -1.57 -7.55
C PHE A 122 10.18 -2.23 -8.78
N ASP A 123 8.96 -1.83 -9.06
CA ASP A 123 8.18 -2.27 -10.21
C ASP A 123 7.76 -1.07 -11.06
N TYR A 124 7.69 -1.27 -12.36
CA TYR A 124 7.20 -0.29 -13.30
C TYR A 124 6.39 -0.97 -14.39
N GLY A 125 5.45 -0.25 -14.95
CA GLY A 125 4.59 -0.76 -16.00
C GLY A 125 4.14 0.33 -16.96
N LEU A 126 4.02 -0.06 -18.21
CA LEU A 126 3.44 0.73 -19.29
C LEU A 126 2.18 0.05 -19.77
N SER A 127 1.12 0.79 -20.01
CA SER A 127 -0.07 0.30 -20.69
C SER A 127 -0.52 1.25 -21.78
N VAL A 128 -1.02 0.67 -22.85
CA VAL A 128 -1.63 1.37 -23.97
C VAL A 128 -3.04 0.83 -24.14
N ASN A 129 -4.01 1.73 -24.14
CA ASN A 129 -5.42 1.39 -24.26
C ASN A 129 -6.01 2.12 -25.46
N LYS A 130 -6.86 1.44 -26.20
CA LYS A 130 -7.63 1.99 -27.31
C LYS A 130 -9.11 1.64 -27.12
N SER A 131 -9.94 2.65 -27.09
CA SER A 131 -11.40 2.46 -27.02
C SER A 131 -12.06 2.65 -28.37
N PHE A 132 -13.12 1.87 -28.60
CA PHE A 132 -13.92 1.82 -29.80
C PHE A 132 -15.41 1.82 -29.43
N LEU A 133 -16.28 1.97 -30.42
CA LEU A 133 -17.74 1.85 -30.25
C LEU A 133 -18.29 2.76 -29.13
N ASN A 134 -17.95 4.04 -29.16
CA ASN A 134 -18.31 4.98 -28.10
C ASN A 134 -17.87 4.52 -26.72
N LYS A 135 -16.64 4.01 -26.63
CA LYS A 135 -16.00 3.51 -25.38
C LYS A 135 -16.66 2.23 -24.81
N ARG A 136 -17.44 1.51 -25.62
CA ARG A 136 -17.99 0.21 -25.22
C ARG A 136 -16.96 -0.92 -25.33
N LEU A 137 -16.08 -0.87 -26.32
CA LEU A 137 -15.00 -1.84 -26.49
C LEU A 137 -13.66 -1.18 -26.19
N THR A 138 -12.88 -1.79 -25.32
CA THR A 138 -11.50 -1.34 -25.01
C THR A 138 -10.53 -2.48 -25.21
N LEU A 139 -9.53 -2.25 -26.04
CA LEU A 139 -8.36 -3.09 -26.17
C LEU A 139 -7.23 -2.50 -25.34
N SER A 140 -6.55 -3.33 -24.57
CA SER A 140 -5.45 -2.91 -23.71
C SER A 140 -4.25 -3.84 -23.95
N ALA A 141 -3.08 -3.24 -24.08
CA ALA A 141 -1.81 -3.95 -24.04
C ALA A 141 -0.98 -3.40 -22.89
N PHE A 142 -0.29 -4.26 -22.14
CA PHE A 142 0.55 -3.83 -21.05
C PHE A 142 1.87 -4.59 -20.99
N ALA A 143 2.88 -3.94 -20.47
CA ALA A 143 4.17 -4.50 -20.17
C ALA A 143 4.61 -4.05 -18.77
N SER A 144 5.05 -4.98 -17.93
CA SER A 144 5.59 -4.69 -16.60
C SER A 144 7.00 -5.22 -16.49
N ASN A 145 7.88 -4.43 -15.85
CA ASN A 145 9.29 -4.78 -15.63
C ASN A 145 10.01 -5.25 -16.91
N PHE A 146 9.72 -4.61 -18.02
CA PHE A 146 10.12 -5.07 -19.36
C PHE A 146 11.63 -4.96 -19.63
N PHE A 147 12.39 -4.17 -18.84
CA PHE A 147 13.86 -4.11 -18.94
C PHE A 147 14.57 -5.19 -18.12
N LYS A 148 13.91 -5.76 -17.10
CA LYS A 148 14.55 -6.71 -16.19
C LYS A 148 13.65 -7.91 -15.91
N LYS A 149 14.02 -9.06 -16.48
CA LYS A 149 13.24 -10.30 -16.35
C LYS A 149 13.18 -10.82 -14.92
N TYR A 150 14.29 -10.80 -14.21
CA TYR A 150 14.42 -11.37 -12.87
C TYR A 150 14.62 -10.28 -11.83
N THR A 151 14.10 -10.49 -10.64
CA THR A 151 14.40 -9.73 -9.45
C THR A 151 14.88 -10.67 -8.36
N SER A 152 15.80 -10.19 -7.53
CA SER A 152 16.36 -10.96 -6.43
C SER A 152 16.37 -10.08 -5.19
N PRO A 153 15.20 -9.90 -4.52
CA PRO A 153 15.15 -9.15 -3.27
C PRO A 153 16.00 -9.87 -2.23
N THR A 154 16.79 -9.11 -1.51
CA THR A 154 17.69 -9.59 -0.46
C THR A 154 17.23 -9.05 0.87
N SER A 155 17.20 -9.87 1.90
CA SER A 155 17.04 -9.48 3.30
C SER A 155 18.23 -9.96 4.10
N SER A 156 18.65 -9.18 5.09
CA SER A 156 19.77 -9.50 5.97
C SER A 156 19.34 -9.40 7.42
N ILE A 157 19.75 -10.38 8.21
CA ILE A 157 19.63 -10.36 9.67
C ILE A 157 20.98 -10.62 10.30
N GLU A 158 21.22 -9.96 11.43
CA GLU A 158 22.43 -10.10 12.23
C GLU A 158 22.07 -10.49 13.66
N GLY A 159 22.82 -11.39 14.23
CA GLY A 159 22.70 -11.80 15.63
C GLY A 159 24.05 -12.09 16.24
N VAL A 160 24.06 -12.50 17.49
CA VAL A 160 25.30 -12.86 18.18
C VAL A 160 25.93 -14.08 17.50
N GLY A 161 27.10 -13.88 16.92
CA GLY A 161 27.85 -14.95 16.28
C GLY A 161 27.42 -15.32 14.85
N PHE A 162 26.44 -14.63 14.24
CA PHE A 162 26.02 -14.94 12.89
C PHE A 162 25.52 -13.71 12.11
N THR A 163 25.63 -13.82 10.79
CA THR A 163 24.94 -12.98 9.81
C THR A 163 24.26 -13.90 8.80
N GLN A 164 23.01 -13.64 8.46
CA GLN A 164 22.26 -14.41 7.48
C GLN A 164 21.69 -13.50 6.40
N ASP A 165 22.13 -13.73 5.16
CA ASP A 165 21.55 -13.14 3.97
C ASP A 165 20.61 -14.14 3.30
N SER A 166 19.40 -13.68 3.01
CA SER A 166 18.37 -14.47 2.33
C SER A 166 17.98 -13.77 1.04
N TRP A 167 17.94 -14.51 -0.04
CA TRP A 167 17.51 -14.00 -1.33
C TRP A 167 16.68 -15.04 -2.09
N ASN A 168 15.73 -14.56 -2.87
CA ASN A 168 14.93 -15.35 -3.78
C ASN A 168 14.97 -14.74 -5.17
N ARG A 169 15.08 -15.57 -6.19
CA ARG A 169 15.05 -15.11 -7.58
C ARG A 169 13.74 -15.51 -8.23
N TYR A 170 13.00 -14.55 -8.73
CA TYR A 170 11.74 -14.80 -9.43
C TYR A 170 11.53 -13.83 -10.61
N THR A 171 10.66 -14.25 -11.55
CA THR A 171 10.32 -13.45 -12.72
C THR A 171 9.24 -12.44 -12.35
N ARG A 172 9.50 -11.15 -12.62
CA ARG A 172 8.51 -10.06 -12.53
C ARG A 172 8.11 -9.48 -13.87
N GLN A 173 8.82 -9.82 -14.93
CA GLN A 173 8.48 -9.38 -16.27
C GLN A 173 7.15 -9.99 -16.72
N ARG A 174 6.23 -9.14 -17.16
CA ARG A 174 4.93 -9.57 -17.67
C ARG A 174 4.53 -8.74 -18.87
N PHE A 175 3.91 -9.40 -19.84
CA PHE A 175 3.27 -8.80 -20.99
C PHE A 175 1.86 -9.36 -21.09
N GLY A 176 0.93 -8.55 -21.51
CA GLY A 176 -0.43 -9.03 -21.69
C GLY A 176 -1.27 -8.13 -22.57
N VAL A 177 -2.33 -8.72 -23.10
CA VAL A 177 -3.37 -8.05 -23.86
C VAL A 177 -4.70 -8.40 -23.22
N SER A 178 -5.59 -7.43 -23.11
CA SER A 178 -6.96 -7.64 -22.65
C SER A 178 -7.97 -6.95 -23.55
N VAL A 179 -9.14 -7.54 -23.62
CA VAL A 179 -10.30 -7.02 -24.33
C VAL A 179 -11.42 -6.86 -23.32
N SER A 180 -11.97 -5.68 -23.22
CA SER A 180 -13.11 -5.39 -22.35
C SER A 180 -14.27 -4.86 -23.19
N TYR A 181 -15.44 -5.47 -23.05
CA TYR A 181 -16.67 -5.03 -23.71
C TYR A 181 -17.74 -4.75 -22.69
N ARG A 182 -18.30 -3.53 -22.73
CA ARG A 182 -19.38 -3.09 -21.83
C ARG A 182 -20.73 -3.39 -22.47
N ILE A 183 -21.50 -4.27 -21.86
CA ILE A 183 -22.86 -4.61 -22.26
C ILE A 183 -23.82 -3.75 -21.44
N GLY A 184 -24.79 -3.12 -22.13
CA GLY A 184 -25.79 -2.26 -21.50
C GLY A 184 -25.35 -0.81 -21.29
N GLU A 185 -26.32 0.04 -20.99
CA GLU A 185 -26.10 1.43 -20.56
C GLU A 185 -26.56 1.55 -19.11
N LEU A 186 -25.68 2.03 -18.25
CA LEU A 186 -26.08 2.53 -16.94
C LEU A 186 -26.82 3.86 -17.14
N LYS A 187 -28.11 3.81 -17.43
CA LYS A 187 -29.01 4.97 -17.31
C LYS A 187 -29.27 5.23 -15.82
N ALA A 188 -28.24 5.55 -15.07
CA ALA A 188 -28.40 6.11 -13.74
C ALA A 188 -28.59 7.63 -13.85
N SER A 189 -29.71 8.08 -14.44
CA SER A 189 -30.23 9.35 -14.01
C SER A 189 -30.81 9.11 -12.61
N VAL A 190 -30.01 9.20 -11.59
CA VAL A 190 -30.52 9.42 -10.25
C VAL A 190 -31.11 10.83 -10.30
N LYS A 191 -32.41 10.93 -10.64
CA LYS A 191 -33.20 12.10 -10.28
C LYS A 191 -33.01 12.20 -8.76
N LYS A 192 -32.23 13.19 -8.31
CA LYS A 192 -32.34 13.63 -6.93
C LYS A 192 -33.81 13.93 -6.71
N ALA A 193 -34.50 13.06 -6.00
CA ALA A 193 -35.78 13.39 -5.45
C ALA A 193 -35.53 14.63 -4.60
N ALA A 194 -35.99 15.78 -5.08
CA ALA A 194 -36.05 16.98 -4.27
C ALA A 194 -36.94 16.62 -3.08
N ARG A 195 -36.35 16.29 -1.96
CA ARG A 195 -37.07 16.24 -0.68
C ARG A 195 -37.37 17.68 -0.32
N THR A 196 -38.41 18.20 -0.85
CA THR A 196 -39.13 19.33 -0.27
C THR A 196 -39.88 18.75 0.92
N ILE A 197 -39.30 18.85 2.10
CA ILE A 197 -40.04 18.64 3.34
C ILE A 197 -40.86 19.92 3.48
N SER A 198 -42.14 19.93 3.04
CA SER A 198 -43.07 20.94 3.44
C SER A 198 -43.53 20.54 4.86
N ASN A 199 -43.14 21.35 5.82
CA ASN A 199 -43.58 21.20 7.21
C ASN A 199 -44.98 21.85 7.30
N ASP A 200 -46.05 21.08 7.08
CA ASP A 200 -47.44 21.55 7.21
C ASP A 200 -47.90 21.66 8.67
N ASP A 201 -47.01 21.46 9.64
CA ASP A 201 -47.35 21.49 11.06
C ASP A 201 -47.11 22.84 11.73
N VAL A 202 -46.86 23.93 10.99
CA VAL A 202 -46.87 25.27 11.58
C VAL A 202 -48.32 25.77 11.57
N LYS A 203 -49.09 25.41 12.58
CA LYS A 203 -50.34 26.07 12.92
C LYS A 203 -50.02 27.55 13.15
N SER A 204 -50.54 28.39 12.27
CA SER A 204 -50.61 29.80 12.47
C SER A 204 -51.51 30.05 13.69
N GLY A 205 -50.88 30.32 14.80
CA GLY A 205 -51.57 30.79 16.00
C GLY A 205 -52.12 32.18 15.75
N GLY A 206 -53.46 32.23 15.50
CA GLY A 206 -54.20 33.45 15.52
C GLY A 206 -54.15 34.03 16.95
N GLY A 207 -53.68 35.22 17.06
CA GLY A 207 -53.81 36.09 18.23
C GLY A 207 -54.68 37.26 17.84
N GLU A 208 -55.99 37.09 18.01
CA GLU A 208 -56.92 38.21 18.24
C GLU A 208 -56.66 38.82 19.59
N GLY A 209 -56.70 40.12 19.65
CA GLY A 209 -56.75 40.92 20.84
C GLY A 209 -56.49 42.35 20.45
N GLY A 210 -57.40 43.19 20.23
CA GLY A 210 -58.52 43.60 21.11
C GLY A 210 -58.14 44.87 21.81
N GLY A 211 -58.75 45.96 21.34
CA GLY A 211 -59.26 46.95 22.23
C GLY A 211 -58.48 48.20 22.54
N GLY A 212 -58.95 49.31 22.02
CA GLY A 212 -59.53 50.36 22.84
C GLY A 212 -58.65 51.49 23.34
N GLY A 213 -58.96 52.65 22.94
CA GLY A 213 -59.30 53.72 23.87
C GLY A 213 -58.35 54.88 24.03
N GLU A 214 -58.81 55.97 23.61
CA GLU A 214 -58.55 57.39 23.94
C GLU A 214 -57.31 58.03 23.35
#